data_7a53dcdced73f9342378af62997012d4
#
_entry.id   7a53dcdced73f9342378af62997012d4
#
_cell.length_a   1.000
_cell.length_b   1.000
_cell.length_c   1.000
_cell.angle_alpha   90.00
_cell.angle_beta   90.00
_cell.angle_gamma   90.00
#
_symmetry.space_group_name_H-M   'P 1'
#
loop_
_entity.id
_entity.type
_entity.pdbx_description
1 polymer ?
#
loop_
_entity_poly.entity_id
_entity_poly.type
_entity_poly.pdbx_seq_one_letter_code
_entity_poly.pdbx_strand_id
1 'polypeptide(L)'
;MKGYYLDKKDSIFKKCYYTCETCEIKGDHMIHNCLECNSNFPINIKINNYTNCYQNCSYYYYFDEENNYQCTINSSCPNEYKLSHDSVKCIKNKKKASLDDILNLINYERNQTKEMTKVEYYDAVIKNVEALFTKNYDTTKLDNGKDEVKQIGNMKITFTTMENQKNNLDNNMTAIDLGECANTLRSSNNLRDNERLYMKKIDIKDEVMKIPKVELDVYYKSGSDLIRLNLSVCDKDKILLSVPI
;
A
#
# COMPACT_ATOMS: atom_id res chain seq x y z
N MET A 1 -33.70 28.87 -0.15
CA MET A 1 -34.79 28.56 -1.10
C MET A 1 -34.58 27.13 -1.58
N LYS A 2 -35.58 26.27 -1.53
CA LYS A 2 -35.45 24.90 -1.99
C LYS A 2 -35.13 24.84 -3.49
N GLY A 3 -34.12 24.03 -3.86
CA GLY A 3 -33.70 23.77 -5.23
C GLY A 3 -32.94 24.87 -5.95
N TYR A 4 -32.67 26.03 -5.28
CA TYR A 4 -31.96 27.14 -5.87
C TYR A 4 -30.99 27.80 -4.92
N TYR A 5 -29.90 28.35 -5.42
CA TYR A 5 -28.95 29.22 -4.72
C TYR A 5 -28.79 30.56 -5.39
N LEU A 6 -28.43 31.59 -4.63
CA LEU A 6 -28.12 32.90 -5.19
C LEU A 6 -26.67 32.95 -5.66
N ASP A 7 -26.46 33.05 -6.97
CA ASP A 7 -25.12 33.28 -7.50
C ASP A 7 -24.75 34.76 -7.26
N LYS A 8 -23.80 34.95 -6.35
CA LYS A 8 -23.37 36.31 -5.94
C LYS A 8 -22.70 37.10 -7.07
N LYS A 9 -22.17 36.41 -8.10
CA LYS A 9 -21.50 37.04 -9.23
C LYS A 9 -22.48 37.74 -10.16
N ASP A 10 -23.59 37.10 -10.44
CA ASP A 10 -24.59 37.56 -11.40
C ASP A 10 -25.82 38.09 -10.70
N SER A 11 -25.94 37.96 -9.37
CA SER A 11 -27.12 38.28 -8.55
C SER A 11 -28.41 37.59 -9.04
N ILE A 12 -28.27 36.37 -9.58
CA ILE A 12 -29.36 35.59 -10.16
C ILE A 12 -29.49 34.26 -9.37
N PHE A 13 -30.73 33.82 -9.15
CA PHE A 13 -31.01 32.48 -8.61
C PHE A 13 -30.76 31.40 -9.68
N LYS A 14 -29.89 30.47 -9.36
CA LYS A 14 -29.53 29.30 -10.18
C LYS A 14 -29.96 28.03 -9.50
N LYS A 15 -30.27 26.97 -10.28
CA LYS A 15 -30.66 25.67 -9.74
C LYS A 15 -29.51 25.00 -9.05
N CYS A 16 -29.79 24.36 -7.90
CA CYS A 16 -28.92 23.38 -7.28
C CYS A 16 -28.71 22.19 -8.22
N TYR A 17 -27.71 21.39 -7.93
CA TYR A 17 -27.59 20.07 -8.54
C TYR A 17 -28.85 19.24 -8.21
N TYR A 18 -29.34 18.46 -9.14
CA TYR A 18 -30.69 17.85 -9.09
C TYR A 18 -30.91 16.92 -7.89
N THR A 19 -29.84 16.42 -7.28
CA THR A 19 -29.90 15.57 -6.09
C THR A 19 -30.06 16.34 -4.77
N CYS A 20 -29.87 17.66 -4.81
CA CYS A 20 -29.96 18.52 -3.63
C CYS A 20 -31.38 19.03 -3.41
N GLU A 21 -31.84 19.02 -2.17
CA GLU A 21 -32.99 19.80 -1.72
C GLU A 21 -32.59 21.27 -1.54
N THR A 22 -31.42 21.52 -0.94
CA THR A 22 -30.85 22.86 -0.76
C THR A 22 -29.36 22.88 -1.05
N CYS A 23 -28.84 24.02 -1.53
CA CYS A 23 -27.43 24.26 -1.76
C CYS A 23 -27.09 25.77 -1.66
N GLU A 24 -25.83 26.11 -1.51
CA GLU A 24 -25.32 27.50 -1.51
C GLU A 24 -24.52 27.86 -2.76
N ILE A 25 -24.00 26.86 -3.45
CA ILE A 25 -23.17 27.04 -4.64
C ILE A 25 -23.52 25.98 -5.69
N LYS A 26 -23.05 26.20 -6.92
CA LYS A 26 -23.24 25.27 -8.03
C LYS A 26 -22.58 23.91 -7.70
N GLY A 27 -23.32 22.83 -7.91
CA GLY A 27 -22.81 21.46 -7.90
C GLY A 27 -22.69 20.89 -9.31
N ASP A 28 -21.99 19.75 -9.41
CA ASP A 28 -21.85 18.93 -10.62
C ASP A 28 -21.94 17.43 -10.25
N HIS A 29 -21.67 16.55 -11.20
CA HIS A 29 -21.75 15.08 -10.99
C HIS A 29 -20.70 14.52 -10.03
N MET A 30 -19.57 15.21 -9.83
CA MET A 30 -18.49 14.81 -8.92
C MET A 30 -18.70 15.38 -7.51
N ILE A 31 -19.14 16.65 -7.45
CA ILE A 31 -19.33 17.38 -6.20
C ILE A 31 -20.70 18.07 -6.26
N HIS A 32 -21.67 17.45 -5.61
CA HIS A 32 -23.07 17.94 -5.66
C HIS A 32 -23.26 19.27 -4.92
N ASN A 33 -22.43 19.55 -3.91
CA ASN A 33 -22.48 20.75 -3.07
C ASN A 33 -23.84 20.96 -2.37
N CYS A 34 -24.50 19.87 -1.96
CA CYS A 34 -25.75 19.96 -1.22
C CYS A 34 -25.51 20.36 0.24
N LEU A 35 -26.38 21.18 0.78
CA LEU A 35 -26.59 21.34 2.23
C LEU A 35 -27.52 20.23 2.75
N GLU A 36 -28.58 19.96 1.99
CA GLU A 36 -29.56 18.92 2.28
C GLU A 36 -29.83 18.10 1.02
N CYS A 37 -29.99 16.80 1.20
CA CYS A 37 -30.33 15.87 0.12
C CYS A 37 -31.85 15.88 -0.16
N ASN A 38 -32.20 15.79 -1.43
CA ASN A 38 -33.58 15.52 -1.86
C ASN A 38 -33.97 14.09 -1.37
N SER A 39 -35.22 13.92 -0.98
CA SER A 39 -35.74 12.66 -0.41
C SER A 39 -35.58 11.44 -1.32
N ASN A 40 -35.49 11.63 -2.64
CA ASN A 40 -35.19 10.58 -3.61
C ASN A 40 -33.72 10.12 -3.63
N PHE A 41 -32.84 10.83 -2.92
CA PHE A 41 -31.40 10.57 -2.85
C PHE A 41 -30.93 10.43 -1.39
N PRO A 42 -31.41 9.42 -0.64
CA PRO A 42 -31.23 9.31 0.81
C PRO A 42 -29.79 8.95 1.23
N ILE A 43 -28.96 8.43 0.30
CA ILE A 43 -27.55 8.12 0.61
C ILE A 43 -26.76 9.42 0.55
N ASN A 44 -26.30 9.87 1.72
CA ASN A 44 -25.53 11.10 1.85
C ASN A 44 -24.08 10.81 2.22
N ILE A 45 -23.14 11.44 1.51
CA ILE A 45 -21.71 11.32 1.72
C ILE A 45 -21.13 12.72 1.88
N LYS A 46 -20.59 13.00 3.07
CA LYS A 46 -19.96 14.30 3.35
C LYS A 46 -18.63 14.44 2.60
N ILE A 47 -18.51 15.57 1.90
CA ILE A 47 -17.27 16.00 1.24
C ILE A 47 -16.99 17.44 1.69
N ASN A 48 -16.02 17.63 2.58
CA ASN A 48 -15.75 18.90 3.24
C ASN A 48 -17.00 19.45 3.97
N ASN A 49 -17.45 20.65 3.61
CA ASN A 49 -18.60 21.33 4.21
C ASN A 49 -19.94 20.99 3.54
N TYR A 50 -19.92 20.19 2.47
CA TYR A 50 -21.10 19.87 1.68
C TYR A 50 -21.35 18.37 1.63
N THR A 51 -22.44 17.98 1.02
CA THR A 51 -22.87 16.59 0.91
C THR A 51 -23.12 16.23 -0.54
N ASN A 52 -22.64 15.04 -0.94
CA ASN A 52 -23.08 14.38 -2.16
C ASN A 52 -24.24 13.45 -1.82
N CYS A 53 -25.29 13.47 -2.64
CA CYS A 53 -26.54 12.75 -2.41
C CYS A 53 -26.77 11.75 -3.53
N TYR A 54 -27.05 10.47 -3.19
CA TYR A 54 -27.18 9.37 -4.14
C TYR A 54 -28.45 8.57 -3.89
N GLN A 55 -28.91 7.88 -4.92
CA GLN A 55 -30.04 6.94 -4.80
C GLN A 55 -29.69 5.75 -3.92
N ASN A 56 -30.71 5.16 -3.33
CA ASN A 56 -30.54 3.91 -2.58
C ASN A 56 -30.31 2.75 -3.55
N CYS A 57 -29.39 1.85 -3.19
CA CYS A 57 -29.13 0.63 -3.94
C CYS A 57 -29.90 -0.55 -3.32
N SER A 58 -30.37 -1.49 -4.16
CA SER A 58 -31.03 -2.71 -3.67
C SER A 58 -30.10 -3.61 -2.85
N TYR A 59 -28.81 -3.55 -3.13
CA TYR A 59 -27.79 -4.31 -2.40
C TYR A 59 -26.69 -3.38 -1.89
N TYR A 60 -25.57 -3.28 -2.61
CA TYR A 60 -24.41 -2.49 -2.21
C TYR A 60 -24.14 -1.40 -3.23
N TYR A 61 -23.39 -0.38 -2.80
CA TYR A 61 -22.86 0.64 -3.71
C TYR A 61 -21.34 0.65 -3.70
N TYR A 62 -20.77 1.17 -4.77
CA TYR A 62 -19.32 1.40 -4.90
C TYR A 62 -19.06 2.62 -5.77
N PHE A 63 -17.84 3.10 -5.76
CA PHE A 63 -17.35 4.08 -6.71
C PHE A 63 -16.44 3.38 -7.70
N ASP A 64 -16.72 3.55 -9.00
CA ASP A 64 -15.89 2.99 -10.07
C ASP A 64 -14.55 3.73 -10.19
N GLU A 65 -13.74 3.41 -11.22
CA GLU A 65 -12.41 4.00 -11.42
C GLU A 65 -12.46 5.49 -11.74
N GLU A 66 -13.57 5.96 -12.33
CA GLU A 66 -13.83 7.34 -12.64
C GLU A 66 -14.51 8.09 -11.47
N ASN A 67 -14.63 7.41 -10.32
CA ASN A 67 -15.30 7.91 -9.11
C ASN A 67 -16.81 8.17 -9.27
N ASN A 68 -17.47 7.47 -10.21
CA ASN A 68 -18.93 7.51 -10.33
C ASN A 68 -19.58 6.54 -9.33
N TYR A 69 -20.68 6.97 -8.74
CA TYR A 69 -21.49 6.15 -7.85
C TYR A 69 -22.26 5.08 -8.62
N GLN A 70 -22.07 3.82 -8.25
CA GLN A 70 -22.65 2.65 -8.88
C GLN A 70 -23.33 1.76 -7.84
N CYS A 71 -24.44 1.12 -8.23
CA CYS A 71 -25.09 0.08 -7.46
C CYS A 71 -24.67 -1.31 -7.95
N THR A 72 -24.53 -2.27 -7.04
CA THR A 72 -24.30 -3.67 -7.41
C THR A 72 -25.62 -4.30 -7.92
N ILE A 73 -25.47 -5.20 -8.89
CA ILE A 73 -26.63 -5.89 -9.52
C ILE A 73 -27.16 -6.99 -8.59
N ASN A 74 -26.31 -7.54 -7.73
CA ASN A 74 -26.62 -8.63 -6.80
C ASN A 74 -25.99 -8.36 -5.42
N SER A 75 -26.16 -9.30 -4.49
CA SER A 75 -25.65 -9.24 -3.13
C SER A 75 -24.14 -9.53 -3.00
N SER A 76 -23.35 -9.19 -4.02
CA SER A 76 -21.88 -9.30 -4.01
C SER A 76 -21.23 -8.03 -4.54
N CYS A 77 -20.04 -7.74 -4.03
CA CYS A 77 -19.22 -6.66 -4.58
C CYS A 77 -18.64 -7.07 -5.95
N PRO A 78 -18.38 -6.10 -6.85
CA PRO A 78 -17.70 -6.37 -8.11
C PRO A 78 -16.31 -6.96 -7.88
N ASN A 79 -15.74 -7.57 -8.93
CA ASN A 79 -14.34 -8.02 -8.89
C ASN A 79 -13.43 -6.86 -8.46
N GLU A 80 -12.41 -7.15 -7.65
CA GLU A 80 -11.48 -6.18 -7.05
C GLU A 80 -12.08 -5.30 -5.93
N TYR A 81 -13.34 -5.50 -5.56
CA TYR A 81 -13.96 -4.83 -4.42
C TYR A 81 -14.32 -5.82 -3.33
N LYS A 82 -14.30 -5.38 -2.08
CA LYS A 82 -14.78 -6.12 -0.91
C LYS A 82 -15.80 -5.30 -0.15
N LEU A 83 -16.74 -5.96 0.51
CA LEU A 83 -17.72 -5.29 1.36
C LEU A 83 -17.02 -4.65 2.56
N SER A 84 -17.34 -3.41 2.84
CA SER A 84 -16.88 -2.73 4.07
C SER A 84 -17.57 -3.31 5.30
N HIS A 85 -16.84 -3.44 6.42
CA HIS A 85 -17.33 -4.09 7.64
C HIS A 85 -18.60 -3.43 8.22
N ASP A 86 -18.77 -2.12 8.04
CA ASP A 86 -19.78 -1.31 8.73
C ASP A 86 -20.79 -0.65 7.79
N SER A 87 -20.85 -1.03 6.53
CA SER A 87 -21.72 -0.34 5.57
C SER A 87 -22.09 -1.23 4.38
N VAL A 88 -23.14 -0.82 3.68
CA VAL A 88 -23.56 -1.37 2.39
C VAL A 88 -22.65 -0.89 1.22
N LYS A 89 -21.41 -0.53 1.52
CA LYS A 89 -20.44 0.00 0.56
C LYS A 89 -19.40 -1.06 0.19
N CYS A 90 -19.19 -1.26 -1.09
CA CYS A 90 -18.02 -2.00 -1.59
C CYS A 90 -16.85 -1.04 -1.73
N ILE A 91 -15.73 -1.38 -1.12
CA ILE A 91 -14.47 -0.64 -1.21
C ILE A 91 -13.51 -1.39 -2.13
N LYS A 92 -12.82 -0.67 -3.02
CA LYS A 92 -11.82 -1.27 -3.91
C LYS A 92 -10.73 -1.96 -3.09
N ASN A 93 -10.43 -3.20 -3.41
CA ASN A 93 -9.27 -3.87 -2.85
C ASN A 93 -8.04 -3.04 -3.25
N LYS A 94 -7.25 -2.61 -2.27
CA LYS A 94 -5.97 -2.00 -2.60
C LYS A 94 -5.17 -3.05 -3.36
N LYS A 95 -4.84 -2.77 -4.63
CA LYS A 95 -3.95 -3.62 -5.40
C LYS A 95 -2.65 -3.71 -4.62
N LYS A 96 -2.26 -4.93 -4.27
CA LYS A 96 -0.97 -5.14 -3.63
C LYS A 96 0.11 -4.77 -4.63
N ALA A 97 1.03 -3.95 -4.21
CA ALA A 97 2.11 -3.51 -5.08
C ALA A 97 3.23 -4.55 -5.10
N SER A 98 3.83 -4.74 -6.26
CA SER A 98 5.04 -5.54 -6.44
C SER A 98 6.29 -4.65 -6.37
N LEU A 99 7.44 -5.28 -6.20
CA LEU A 99 8.73 -4.56 -6.28
C LEU A 99 8.92 -3.87 -7.65
N ASP A 100 8.38 -4.46 -8.72
CA ASP A 100 8.42 -3.86 -10.07
C ASP A 100 7.62 -2.55 -10.15
N ASP A 101 6.46 -2.47 -9.49
CA ASP A 101 5.64 -1.25 -9.47
C ASP A 101 6.40 -0.07 -8.85
N ILE A 102 7.21 -0.34 -7.81
CA ILE A 102 8.04 0.69 -7.15
C ILE A 102 9.18 1.13 -8.05
N LEU A 103 9.89 0.17 -8.62
CA LEU A 103 11.04 0.47 -9.47
C LEU A 103 10.62 1.28 -10.70
N ASN A 104 9.45 0.99 -11.23
CA ASN A 104 8.86 1.78 -12.31
C ASN A 104 8.57 3.21 -11.86
N LEU A 105 8.01 3.39 -10.65
CA LEU A 105 7.74 4.72 -10.09
C LEU A 105 9.04 5.51 -9.88
N ILE A 106 10.06 4.90 -9.28
CA ILE A 106 11.35 5.54 -9.02
C ILE A 106 12.07 5.91 -10.33
N ASN A 107 12.04 5.04 -11.32
CA ASN A 107 12.60 5.32 -12.64
C ASN A 107 11.85 6.45 -13.34
N TYR A 108 10.54 6.53 -13.17
CA TYR A 108 9.74 7.65 -13.68
C TYR A 108 10.14 8.96 -13.02
N GLU A 109 10.26 9.00 -11.68
CA GLU A 109 10.70 10.18 -10.92
C GLU A 109 12.13 10.60 -11.32
N ARG A 110 13.06 9.66 -11.48
CA ARG A 110 14.44 9.93 -11.94
C ARG A 110 14.47 10.58 -13.30
N ASN A 111 13.61 10.16 -14.23
CA ASN A 111 13.55 10.74 -15.58
C ASN A 111 12.98 12.16 -15.59
N GLN A 112 12.19 12.52 -14.57
CA GLN A 112 11.63 13.86 -14.39
C GLN A 112 12.61 14.83 -13.72
N THR A 113 13.47 14.32 -12.80
CA THR A 113 14.43 15.11 -12.01
C THR A 113 15.86 14.79 -12.45
N LYS A 114 16.40 15.51 -13.44
CA LYS A 114 17.75 15.32 -14.01
C LYS A 114 18.92 15.56 -13.03
N GLU A 115 18.70 15.91 -11.77
CA GLU A 115 19.73 16.43 -10.85
C GLU A 115 20.04 15.53 -9.65
N MET A 116 19.47 14.33 -9.53
CA MET A 116 19.76 13.43 -8.39
C MET A 116 21.17 12.83 -8.49
N THR A 117 21.95 12.96 -7.43
CA THR A 117 23.21 12.22 -7.28
C THR A 117 22.93 10.72 -7.12
N LYS A 118 23.94 9.87 -7.39
CA LYS A 118 23.84 8.40 -7.25
C LYS A 118 23.44 7.99 -5.80
N VAL A 119 23.94 8.71 -4.80
CA VAL A 119 23.63 8.46 -3.39
C VAL A 119 22.18 8.79 -3.06
N GLU A 120 21.70 9.97 -3.45
CA GLU A 120 20.31 10.39 -3.26
C GLU A 120 19.32 9.45 -3.96
N TYR A 121 19.70 8.94 -5.13
CA TYR A 121 18.91 7.94 -5.85
C TYR A 121 18.78 6.63 -5.04
N TYR A 122 19.87 6.09 -4.52
CA TYR A 122 19.83 4.87 -3.72
C TYR A 122 19.05 5.07 -2.41
N ASP A 123 19.20 6.20 -1.74
CA ASP A 123 18.45 6.51 -0.53
C ASP A 123 16.93 6.61 -0.81
N ALA A 124 16.56 7.24 -1.92
CA ALA A 124 15.17 7.30 -2.36
C ALA A 124 14.61 5.89 -2.69
N VAL A 125 15.38 5.05 -3.37
CA VAL A 125 15.02 3.64 -3.65
C VAL A 125 14.79 2.89 -2.35
N ILE A 126 15.74 2.93 -1.41
CA ILE A 126 15.65 2.20 -0.13
C ILE A 126 14.42 2.65 0.66
N LYS A 127 14.18 3.96 0.76
CA LYS A 127 13.05 4.54 1.49
C LYS A 127 11.71 4.14 0.88
N ASN A 128 11.58 4.19 -0.44
CA ASN A 128 10.35 3.83 -1.13
C ASN A 128 10.08 2.32 -1.07
N VAL A 129 11.13 1.50 -1.21
CA VAL A 129 11.06 0.04 -1.03
C VAL A 129 10.62 -0.31 0.38
N GLU A 130 11.12 0.37 1.41
CA GLU A 130 10.70 0.15 2.80
C GLU A 130 9.24 0.53 3.03
N ALA A 131 8.82 1.69 2.55
CA ALA A 131 7.45 2.17 2.68
C ALA A 131 6.44 1.20 2.02
N LEU A 132 6.82 0.57 0.92
CA LEU A 132 5.97 -0.40 0.25
C LEU A 132 5.99 -1.75 0.93
N PHE A 133 7.16 -2.26 1.29
CA PHE A 133 7.29 -3.56 1.94
C PHE A 133 6.50 -3.61 3.26
N THR A 134 6.43 -2.48 3.97
CA THR A 134 5.62 -2.37 5.19
C THR A 134 4.13 -2.25 4.93
N LYS A 135 3.72 -1.62 3.83
CA LYS A 135 2.31 -1.36 3.54
C LYS A 135 1.91 -1.94 2.18
N ASN A 136 1.07 -2.97 2.18
CA ASN A 136 0.44 -3.42 0.93
C ASN A 136 1.31 -4.25 -0.04
N TYR A 137 2.44 -4.82 0.43
CA TYR A 137 3.26 -5.72 -0.36
C TYR A 137 2.57 -7.08 -0.59
N ASP A 138 2.67 -7.61 -1.81
CA ASP A 138 2.15 -8.94 -2.14
C ASP A 138 3.13 -10.04 -1.74
N THR A 139 2.90 -10.66 -0.58
CA THR A 139 3.74 -11.74 -0.08
C THR A 139 3.51 -13.08 -0.78
N THR A 140 2.59 -13.18 -1.74
CA THR A 140 2.19 -14.47 -2.35
C THR A 140 3.35 -15.24 -2.95
N LYS A 141 4.30 -14.56 -3.60
CA LYS A 141 5.52 -15.20 -4.13
C LYS A 141 6.36 -15.81 -3.01
N LEU A 142 6.60 -15.03 -1.94
CA LEU A 142 7.38 -15.44 -0.78
C LEU A 142 6.69 -16.59 -0.03
N ASP A 143 5.38 -16.51 0.11
CA ASP A 143 4.56 -17.54 0.77
C ASP A 143 4.57 -18.87 0.01
N ASN A 144 4.82 -18.84 -1.31
CA ASN A 144 4.96 -19.99 -2.20
C ASN A 144 6.43 -20.43 -2.40
N GLY A 145 7.34 -20.03 -1.53
CA GLY A 145 8.73 -20.49 -1.54
C GLY A 145 9.64 -19.82 -2.56
N LYS A 146 9.21 -18.69 -3.17
CA LYS A 146 9.98 -17.98 -4.20
C LYS A 146 10.42 -16.60 -3.69
N ASP A 147 11.73 -16.37 -3.72
CA ASP A 147 12.29 -15.07 -3.42
C ASP A 147 11.97 -14.05 -4.52
N GLU A 148 11.90 -12.78 -4.15
CA GLU A 148 11.83 -11.69 -5.11
C GLU A 148 13.14 -10.91 -5.05
N VAL A 149 13.87 -10.88 -6.18
CA VAL A 149 15.21 -10.29 -6.27
C VAL A 149 15.25 -9.24 -7.36
N LYS A 150 15.81 -8.07 -7.05
CA LYS A 150 16.04 -6.99 -8.02
C LYS A 150 17.46 -6.43 -7.89
N GLN A 151 18.08 -6.25 -9.04
CA GLN A 151 19.39 -5.62 -9.17
C GLN A 151 19.20 -4.18 -9.66
N ILE A 152 19.78 -3.21 -8.93
CA ILE A 152 19.75 -1.78 -9.27
C ILE A 152 21.19 -1.25 -9.19
N GLY A 153 21.88 -1.19 -10.32
CA GLY A 153 23.29 -0.85 -10.33
C GLY A 153 24.11 -1.84 -9.49
N ASN A 154 24.81 -1.34 -8.47
CA ASN A 154 25.60 -2.16 -7.55
C ASN A 154 24.82 -2.59 -6.28
N MET A 155 23.53 -2.25 -6.18
CA MET A 155 22.64 -2.64 -5.11
C MET A 155 21.74 -3.79 -5.55
N LYS A 156 21.63 -4.85 -4.71
CA LYS A 156 20.73 -5.97 -4.89
C LYS A 156 19.74 -6.00 -3.74
N ILE A 157 18.47 -5.91 -4.05
CA ILE A 157 17.38 -5.98 -3.08
C ILE A 157 16.76 -7.35 -3.16
N THR A 158 16.64 -8.04 -2.03
CA THR A 158 16.04 -9.36 -1.94
C THR A 158 14.93 -9.34 -0.89
N PHE A 159 13.73 -9.74 -1.29
CA PHE A 159 12.67 -10.12 -0.38
C PHE A 159 12.58 -11.64 -0.30
N THR A 160 12.57 -12.17 0.91
CA THR A 160 12.61 -13.60 1.18
C THR A 160 11.92 -13.93 2.49
N THR A 161 11.85 -15.20 2.84
CA THR A 161 11.52 -15.67 4.19
C THR A 161 12.69 -16.48 4.74
N MET A 162 12.68 -16.70 6.05
CA MET A 162 13.70 -17.52 6.69
C MET A 162 13.73 -18.95 6.09
N GLU A 163 12.56 -19.50 5.76
CA GLU A 163 12.41 -20.81 5.13
C GLU A 163 12.94 -20.84 3.70
N ASN A 164 12.60 -19.80 2.91
CA ASN A 164 13.02 -19.72 1.51
C ASN A 164 14.53 -19.65 1.37
N GLN A 165 15.21 -18.91 2.25
CA GLN A 165 16.67 -18.82 2.22
C GLN A 165 17.35 -20.19 2.44
N LYS A 166 16.78 -21.05 3.29
CA LYS A 166 17.32 -22.41 3.52
C LYS A 166 17.17 -23.30 2.28
N ASN A 167 16.11 -23.07 1.50
CA ASN A 167 15.78 -23.89 0.33
C ASN A 167 16.39 -23.36 -0.98
N ASN A 168 16.61 -22.06 -1.07
CA ASN A 168 17.08 -21.35 -2.28
C ASN A 168 18.54 -20.92 -2.12
N LEU A 169 19.41 -21.82 -1.68
CA LEU A 169 20.86 -21.59 -1.61
C LEU A 169 21.45 -21.49 -3.01
N ASP A 170 21.22 -20.38 -3.67
CA ASP A 170 21.93 -20.01 -4.89
C ASP A 170 23.31 -19.50 -4.49
N ASN A 171 24.35 -20.11 -5.04
CA ASN A 171 25.77 -19.86 -4.72
C ASN A 171 26.22 -18.40 -4.94
N ASN A 172 25.39 -17.58 -5.55
CA ASN A 172 25.65 -16.15 -5.84
C ASN A 172 24.86 -15.17 -4.95
N MET A 173 24.20 -15.65 -3.88
CA MET A 173 23.42 -14.78 -3.00
C MET A 173 23.95 -14.86 -1.57
N THR A 174 24.02 -13.71 -0.91
CA THR A 174 24.24 -13.63 0.52
C THR A 174 23.10 -14.33 1.24
N ALA A 175 23.38 -15.32 2.10
CA ALA A 175 22.39 -16.00 2.93
C ALA A 175 22.55 -15.54 4.39
N ILE A 176 21.42 -15.41 5.09
CA ILE A 176 21.38 -14.99 6.50
C ILE A 176 20.59 -16.05 7.27
N ASP A 177 21.23 -16.66 8.24
CA ASP A 177 20.56 -17.52 9.22
C ASP A 177 20.43 -16.77 10.55
N LEU A 178 19.20 -16.53 10.94
CA LEU A 178 18.88 -15.84 12.21
C LEU A 178 19.17 -16.71 13.44
N GLY A 179 19.27 -18.04 13.28
CA GLY A 179 19.51 -18.95 14.41
C GLY A 179 18.50 -18.74 15.54
N GLU A 180 19.00 -18.63 16.78
CA GLU A 180 18.17 -18.39 17.97
C GLU A 180 17.49 -17.01 17.97
N CYS A 181 18.04 -16.02 17.29
CA CYS A 181 17.40 -14.70 17.14
C CYS A 181 15.97 -14.81 16.60
N ALA A 182 15.67 -15.78 15.73
CA ALA A 182 14.31 -16.00 15.24
C ALA A 182 13.32 -16.30 16.37
N ASN A 183 13.73 -17.10 17.36
CA ASN A 183 12.91 -17.41 18.53
C ASN A 183 12.79 -16.20 19.47
N THR A 184 13.88 -15.49 19.67
CA THR A 184 13.91 -14.24 20.45
C THR A 184 12.98 -13.19 19.85
N LEU A 185 12.99 -13.01 18.52
CA LEU A 185 12.07 -12.08 17.82
C LEU A 185 10.61 -12.49 17.97
N ARG A 186 10.28 -13.78 17.83
CA ARG A 186 8.91 -14.26 18.02
C ARG A 186 8.43 -14.06 19.45
N SER A 187 9.22 -14.46 20.44
CA SER A 187 8.84 -14.33 21.86
C SER A 187 8.67 -12.87 22.30
N SER A 188 9.57 -11.99 21.87
CA SER A 188 9.52 -10.55 22.22
C SER A 188 8.30 -9.83 21.63
N ASN A 189 7.69 -10.38 20.57
CA ASN A 189 6.55 -9.80 19.89
C ASN A 189 5.26 -10.62 20.06
N ASN A 190 5.24 -11.59 20.98
CA ASN A 190 4.11 -12.50 21.26
C ASN A 190 3.62 -13.24 19.98
N LEU A 191 4.53 -13.60 19.09
CA LEU A 191 4.24 -14.35 17.89
C LEU A 191 4.28 -15.86 18.20
N ARG A 192 3.57 -16.65 17.40
CA ARG A 192 3.62 -18.12 17.51
C ARG A 192 4.96 -18.65 17.00
N ASP A 193 5.39 -19.81 17.49
CA ASP A 193 6.66 -20.42 17.07
C ASP A 193 6.71 -20.73 15.56
N ASN A 194 5.56 -20.98 14.94
CA ASN A 194 5.43 -21.23 13.50
C ASN A 194 5.10 -19.97 12.69
N GLU A 195 5.04 -18.77 13.31
CA GLU A 195 4.80 -17.53 12.59
C GLU A 195 5.94 -17.27 11.61
N ARG A 196 5.57 -17.00 10.34
CA ARG A 196 6.56 -16.78 9.29
C ARG A 196 7.23 -15.43 9.47
N LEU A 197 8.56 -15.43 9.38
CA LEU A 197 9.37 -14.21 9.37
C LEU A 197 9.76 -13.87 7.93
N TYR A 198 9.43 -12.65 7.51
CA TYR A 198 9.80 -12.08 6.22
C TYR A 198 11.06 -11.25 6.39
N MET A 199 11.88 -11.23 5.36
CA MET A 199 13.18 -10.57 5.41
C MET A 199 13.34 -9.68 4.18
N LYS A 200 13.76 -8.45 4.41
CA LYS A 200 14.27 -7.54 3.37
C LYS A 200 15.78 -7.46 3.53
N LYS A 201 16.49 -7.80 2.48
CA LYS A 201 17.93 -7.78 2.44
C LYS A 201 18.41 -6.87 1.31
N ILE A 202 19.38 -6.02 1.60
CA ILE A 202 20.00 -5.13 0.63
C ILE A 202 21.49 -5.39 0.64
N ASP A 203 22.02 -5.93 -0.47
CA ASP A 203 23.44 -6.14 -0.70
C ASP A 203 23.97 -4.99 -1.56
N ILE A 204 24.94 -4.24 -1.07
CA ILE A 204 25.59 -3.14 -1.80
C ILE A 204 27.03 -3.57 -2.10
N LYS A 205 27.36 -3.76 -3.39
CA LYS A 205 28.72 -4.03 -3.84
C LYS A 205 29.46 -2.72 -4.09
N ASP A 206 30.56 -2.52 -3.39
CA ASP A 206 31.53 -1.46 -3.69
C ASP A 206 32.69 -2.08 -4.48
N GLU A 207 33.19 -1.38 -5.50
CA GLU A 207 34.32 -1.84 -6.32
C GLU A 207 35.61 -2.04 -5.50
N VAL A 208 35.71 -1.38 -4.35
CA VAL A 208 36.86 -1.44 -3.44
C VAL A 208 36.70 -2.53 -2.36
N MET A 209 35.48 -2.94 -2.05
CA MET A 209 35.21 -3.91 -0.98
C MET A 209 35.06 -5.34 -1.53
N LYS A 210 35.83 -6.29 -0.98
CA LYS A 210 35.69 -7.71 -1.29
C LYS A 210 34.38 -8.31 -0.77
N ILE A 211 33.81 -7.71 0.28
CA ILE A 211 32.57 -8.18 0.93
C ILE A 211 31.50 -7.08 0.76
N PRO A 212 30.30 -7.39 0.26
CA PRO A 212 29.24 -6.39 0.13
C PRO A 212 28.80 -5.91 1.53
N LYS A 213 28.41 -4.63 1.61
CA LYS A 213 27.65 -4.14 2.77
C LYS A 213 26.26 -4.76 2.69
N VAL A 214 25.83 -5.41 3.77
CA VAL A 214 24.52 -6.06 3.86
C VAL A 214 23.67 -5.35 4.89
N GLU A 215 22.49 -4.90 4.48
CA GLU A 215 21.46 -4.41 5.39
C GLU A 215 20.33 -5.43 5.46
N LEU A 216 19.87 -5.72 6.68
CA LEU A 216 18.84 -6.70 6.97
C LEU A 216 17.74 -6.05 7.81
N ASP A 217 16.50 -6.25 7.39
CA ASP A 217 15.31 -6.00 8.19
C ASP A 217 14.45 -7.27 8.23
N VAL A 218 13.84 -7.53 9.39
CA VAL A 218 12.97 -8.67 9.62
C VAL A 218 11.57 -8.16 9.96
N TYR A 219 10.56 -8.86 9.46
CA TYR A 219 9.15 -8.46 9.60
C TYR A 219 8.29 -9.67 9.93
N TYR A 220 7.13 -9.42 10.54
CA TYR A 220 6.04 -10.38 10.59
C TYR A 220 4.79 -9.80 9.93
N LYS A 221 3.84 -10.66 9.56
CA LYS A 221 2.61 -10.25 8.88
C LYS A 221 1.50 -10.01 9.89
N SER A 222 0.92 -8.80 9.89
CA SER A 222 -0.25 -8.44 10.67
C SER A 222 -1.34 -7.94 9.73
N GLY A 223 -2.35 -8.77 9.51
CA GLY A 223 -3.37 -8.48 8.48
C GLY A 223 -2.78 -8.38 7.08
N SER A 224 -2.88 -7.21 6.46
CA SER A 224 -2.31 -6.92 5.13
C SER A 224 -0.89 -6.34 5.18
N ASP A 225 -0.41 -5.95 6.35
CA ASP A 225 0.81 -5.18 6.52
C ASP A 225 1.95 -6.03 7.08
N LEU A 226 3.17 -5.67 6.76
CA LEU A 226 4.38 -6.24 7.34
C LEU A 226 4.92 -5.27 8.41
N ILE A 227 5.00 -5.76 9.64
CA ILE A 227 5.48 -5.00 10.78
C ILE A 227 6.95 -5.32 11.00
N ARG A 228 7.81 -4.30 11.00
CA ARG A 228 9.24 -4.44 11.23
C ARG A 228 9.52 -4.85 12.67
N LEU A 229 10.39 -5.82 12.85
CA LEU A 229 10.86 -6.30 14.14
C LEU A 229 12.15 -5.58 14.55
N ASN A 230 12.29 -5.32 15.84
CA ASN A 230 13.50 -4.71 16.37
C ASN A 230 14.60 -5.77 16.58
N LEU A 231 15.61 -5.76 15.72
CA LEU A 231 16.74 -6.68 15.80
C LEU A 231 17.65 -6.47 17.03
N SER A 232 17.55 -5.34 17.75
CA SER A 232 18.36 -5.11 18.94
C SER A 232 18.06 -6.07 20.10
N VAL A 233 16.90 -6.74 20.07
CA VAL A 233 16.57 -7.78 21.05
C VAL A 233 17.47 -9.03 20.90
N CYS A 234 18.14 -9.16 19.76
CA CYS A 234 19.03 -10.28 19.41
C CYS A 234 20.52 -10.00 19.72
N ASP A 235 20.86 -8.96 20.48
CA ASP A 235 22.26 -8.55 20.72
C ASP A 235 23.14 -9.68 21.28
N LYS A 236 22.54 -10.69 21.91
CA LYS A 236 23.24 -11.86 22.46
C LYS A 236 23.21 -13.09 21.56
N ASP A 237 22.43 -13.05 20.50
CA ASP A 237 22.21 -14.18 19.60
C ASP A 237 23.19 -14.14 18.43
N LYS A 238 23.59 -15.33 17.97
CA LYS A 238 24.41 -15.45 16.75
C LYS A 238 23.53 -15.40 15.51
N ILE A 239 23.76 -14.40 14.66
CA ILE A 239 23.24 -14.35 13.29
C ILE A 239 24.40 -14.72 12.36
N LEU A 240 24.19 -15.72 11.50
CA LEU A 240 25.20 -16.16 10.55
C LEU A 240 24.97 -15.52 9.18
N LEU A 241 26.03 -14.93 8.66
CA LEU A 241 26.05 -14.33 7.32
C LEU A 241 26.98 -15.16 6.43
N SER A 242 26.45 -15.78 5.40
CA SER A 242 27.20 -16.45 4.35
C SER A 242 27.28 -15.57 3.12
N VAL A 243 28.48 -15.17 2.72
CA VAL A 243 28.73 -14.33 1.56
C VAL A 243 29.32 -15.20 0.46
N PRO A 244 28.82 -15.15 -0.79
CA PRO A 244 29.43 -15.86 -1.89
C PRO A 244 30.84 -15.30 -2.16
N ILE A 245 31.80 -16.18 -2.33
CA ILE A 245 33.20 -15.86 -2.64
C ILE A 245 33.39 -15.74 -4.16
#